data_00ae8831fafb9625ed136fa61e679d7c
#
_entry.id   00ae8831fafb9625ed136fa61e679d7c
#
_cell.length_a   1.000
_cell.length_b   1.000
_cell.length_c   1.000
_cell.angle_alpha   90.00
_cell.angle_beta   90.00
_cell.angle_gamma   90.00
#
_symmetry.space_group_name_H-M   'P 1'
#
loop_
_entity.id
_entity.type
_entity.pdbx_description
1 polymer ?
#
loop_
_entity_poly.entity_id
_entity_poly.type
_entity_poly.pdbx_seq_one_letter_code
_entity_poly.pdbx_strand_id
1 'polypeptide(L)'
;MKKNLLLLAMVAFTFSSCAVQAESIVPSKNYVTKKVKADSFDGISTATSIDVVYTQISGAPDIEVYAPDNLMEYIQIEVEDGMLQVKFQSKENPFNGISIRGKHETEVRVSAPALHAFRASSSGDIVLKNGLQTTGKVSMKSSSSGDIEGGKVVCDELIASASSSGDVVLNQVECTSLDADASSSGDVTIKDLKAETVEADASSSGDVILSGKCRSANLSASSSGDVEAKHLKADKVIAGASSAGDVTCYPVESLKATASSSGNVNYKGDPKYIDFNPKKGLNKID
;
A
#
# COMPACT_ATOMS: atom_id res chain seq x y z
N MET A 1 24.99 -50.07 -47.67
CA MET A 1 24.58 -48.65 -47.42
C MET A 1 23.10 -48.64 -47.05
N LYS A 2 22.78 -48.61 -45.76
CA LYS A 2 21.39 -48.54 -45.29
C LYS A 2 21.14 -47.10 -44.81
N LYS A 3 20.21 -46.41 -45.47
CA LYS A 3 19.76 -45.06 -45.07
C LYS A 3 18.73 -45.22 -43.94
N ASN A 4 19.05 -44.74 -42.75
CA ASN A 4 18.12 -44.60 -41.67
C ASN A 4 17.34 -43.29 -41.85
N LEU A 5 16.06 -43.39 -42.10
CA LEU A 5 15.11 -42.29 -42.15
C LEU A 5 14.61 -42.05 -40.72
N LEU A 6 15.05 -40.98 -40.09
CA LEU A 6 14.58 -40.55 -38.76
C LEU A 6 13.25 -39.79 -38.94
N LEU A 7 12.15 -40.44 -38.54
CA LEU A 7 10.82 -39.82 -38.55
C LEU A 7 10.68 -38.96 -37.29
N LEU A 8 10.72 -37.64 -37.44
CA LEU A 8 10.50 -36.65 -36.35
C LEU A 8 8.98 -36.49 -36.16
N ALA A 9 8.42 -37.15 -35.13
CA ALA A 9 7.03 -36.96 -34.76
C ALA A 9 6.88 -35.60 -34.01
N MET A 10 6.31 -34.60 -34.69
CA MET A 10 5.97 -33.33 -34.13
C MET A 10 4.66 -33.49 -33.35
N VAL A 11 4.75 -33.60 -32.00
CA VAL A 11 3.60 -33.59 -31.13
C VAL A 11 3.13 -32.14 -31.00
N ALA A 12 2.06 -31.78 -31.69
CA ALA A 12 1.39 -30.51 -31.53
C ALA A 12 0.59 -30.56 -30.22
N PHE A 13 1.14 -29.93 -29.16
CA PHE A 13 0.39 -29.62 -27.96
C PHE A 13 -0.61 -28.51 -28.30
N THR A 14 -1.85 -28.87 -28.55
CA THR A 14 -2.95 -27.90 -28.57
C THR A 14 -3.23 -27.47 -27.14
N PHE A 15 -2.71 -26.31 -26.75
CA PHE A 15 -3.20 -25.62 -25.55
C PHE A 15 -4.66 -25.21 -25.81
N SER A 16 -5.60 -26.03 -25.37
CA SER A 16 -6.98 -25.61 -25.24
C SER A 16 -7.01 -24.59 -24.10
N SER A 17 -6.90 -23.31 -24.41
CA SER A 17 -7.20 -22.26 -23.46
C SER A 17 -8.69 -22.36 -23.15
N CYS A 18 -9.03 -22.95 -22.01
CA CYS A 18 -10.35 -22.81 -21.42
C CYS A 18 -10.49 -21.30 -21.10
N ALA A 19 -11.10 -20.55 -22.01
CA ALA A 19 -11.49 -19.18 -21.72
C ALA A 19 -12.59 -19.24 -20.66
N VAL A 20 -12.20 -19.02 -19.41
CA VAL A 20 -13.14 -18.80 -18.31
C VAL A 20 -13.87 -17.50 -18.65
N GLN A 21 -15.12 -17.61 -19.04
CA GLN A 21 -15.94 -16.46 -19.43
C GLN A 21 -16.48 -15.83 -18.14
N ALA A 22 -15.93 -14.67 -17.77
CA ALA A 22 -16.44 -13.88 -16.66
C ALA A 22 -17.89 -13.46 -16.93
N GLU A 23 -18.74 -13.60 -15.93
CA GLU A 23 -20.10 -13.09 -15.99
C GLU A 23 -20.10 -11.56 -16.15
N SER A 24 -20.77 -11.05 -17.19
CA SER A 24 -20.79 -9.62 -17.51
C SER A 24 -22.08 -8.98 -17.00
N ILE A 25 -21.95 -8.07 -16.05
CA ILE A 25 -23.08 -7.40 -15.38
C ILE A 25 -23.06 -5.91 -15.73
N VAL A 26 -24.22 -5.36 -16.10
CA VAL A 26 -24.41 -3.92 -16.23
C VAL A 26 -25.12 -3.42 -14.95
N PRO A 27 -24.51 -2.50 -14.20
CA PRO A 27 -25.10 -1.97 -12.97
C PRO A 27 -26.45 -1.30 -13.22
N SER A 28 -27.41 -1.55 -12.36
CA SER A 28 -28.69 -0.84 -12.38
C SER A 28 -28.50 0.61 -11.92
N LYS A 29 -29.49 1.46 -12.19
CA LYS A 29 -29.52 2.83 -11.66
C LYS A 29 -30.24 2.93 -10.31
N ASN A 30 -30.74 1.83 -9.81
CA ASN A 30 -31.43 1.77 -8.52
C ASN A 30 -30.41 1.36 -7.44
N TYR A 31 -30.08 2.28 -6.53
CA TYR A 31 -29.16 2.05 -5.44
C TYR A 31 -29.88 1.70 -4.16
N VAL A 32 -29.35 0.77 -3.41
CA VAL A 32 -29.90 0.31 -2.15
C VAL A 32 -28.81 0.25 -1.08
N THR A 33 -29.22 0.40 0.17
CA THR A 33 -28.35 0.21 1.34
C THR A 33 -28.78 -1.03 2.11
N LYS A 34 -27.83 -1.88 2.46
CA LYS A 34 -28.07 -3.11 3.22
C LYS A 34 -27.11 -3.22 4.40
N LYS A 35 -27.64 -3.51 5.59
CA LYS A 35 -26.82 -3.85 6.75
C LYS A 35 -26.37 -5.31 6.69
N VAL A 36 -25.10 -5.53 7.01
CA VAL A 36 -24.48 -6.85 7.07
C VAL A 36 -23.96 -7.09 8.48
N LYS A 37 -24.18 -8.29 9.00
CA LYS A 37 -23.58 -8.74 10.26
C LYS A 37 -22.32 -9.51 9.95
N ALA A 38 -21.28 -9.25 10.73
CA ALA A 38 -20.04 -10.01 10.68
C ALA A 38 -19.62 -10.41 12.10
N ASP A 39 -18.82 -11.45 12.20
CA ASP A 39 -18.11 -11.80 13.42
C ASP A 39 -17.08 -10.71 13.78
N SER A 40 -16.42 -10.84 14.93
CA SER A 40 -15.37 -9.92 15.32
C SER A 40 -14.17 -10.03 14.37
N PHE A 41 -13.59 -8.89 14.00
CA PHE A 41 -12.41 -8.79 13.14
C PHE A 41 -11.46 -7.72 13.69
N ASP A 42 -10.19 -7.82 13.31
CA ASP A 42 -9.13 -6.89 13.69
C ASP A 42 -8.49 -6.18 12.48
N GLY A 43 -9.02 -6.42 11.30
CA GLY A 43 -8.58 -5.77 10.08
C GLY A 43 -9.61 -5.80 8.97
N ILE A 44 -9.34 -5.01 7.93
CA ILE A 44 -10.15 -4.91 6.71
C ILE A 44 -9.27 -5.23 5.51
N SER A 45 -9.81 -6.02 4.59
CA SER A 45 -9.22 -6.27 3.28
C SER A 45 -10.25 -6.01 2.19
N THR A 46 -9.97 -5.08 1.29
CA THR A 46 -10.78 -4.88 0.09
C THR A 46 -10.03 -5.37 -1.14
N ALA A 47 -10.77 -5.97 -2.04
CA ALA A 47 -10.31 -6.40 -3.35
C ALA A 47 -11.36 -6.09 -4.40
N THR A 48 -10.97 -6.11 -5.68
CA THR A 48 -11.82 -5.73 -6.80
C THR A 48 -12.03 -4.20 -6.86
N SER A 49 -13.24 -3.68 -7.02
CA SER A 49 -13.53 -2.26 -7.12
C SER A 49 -14.59 -1.85 -6.10
N ILE A 50 -14.40 -2.26 -4.86
CA ILE A 50 -15.29 -1.89 -3.75
C ILE A 50 -14.49 -1.02 -2.78
N ASP A 51 -14.94 0.20 -2.59
CA ASP A 51 -14.33 1.11 -1.64
C ASP A 51 -14.85 0.86 -0.23
N VAL A 52 -13.96 0.99 0.74
CA VAL A 52 -14.29 0.83 2.15
C VAL A 52 -14.03 2.13 2.89
N VAL A 53 -15.08 2.66 3.51
CA VAL A 53 -14.97 3.82 4.40
C VAL A 53 -15.01 3.32 5.85
N TYR A 54 -13.85 3.31 6.48
CA TYR A 54 -13.71 2.95 7.88
C TYR A 54 -13.89 4.16 8.80
N THR A 55 -14.70 3.99 9.83
CA THR A 55 -14.89 4.97 10.90
C THR A 55 -14.63 4.29 12.23
N GLN A 56 -13.62 4.76 12.97
CA GLN A 56 -13.34 4.24 14.30
C GLN A 56 -14.43 4.69 15.28
N ILE A 57 -15.00 3.74 16.00
CA ILE A 57 -16.00 3.97 17.06
C ILE A 57 -15.63 3.19 18.32
N SER A 58 -16.33 3.49 19.43
CA SER A 58 -16.35 2.64 20.62
C SER A 58 -17.63 1.81 20.60
N GLY A 59 -17.57 0.51 20.42
CA GLY A 59 -18.74 -0.37 20.45
C GLY A 59 -18.69 -1.50 19.44
N ALA A 60 -19.82 -2.17 19.24
CA ALA A 60 -19.89 -3.28 18.29
C ALA A 60 -19.80 -2.79 16.84
N PRO A 61 -19.23 -3.58 15.94
CA PRO A 61 -19.15 -3.23 14.52
C PRO A 61 -20.54 -3.06 13.88
N ASP A 62 -20.68 -2.05 13.02
CA ASP A 62 -21.83 -1.82 12.15
C ASP A 62 -21.33 -1.71 10.71
N ILE A 63 -21.87 -2.53 9.81
CA ILE A 63 -21.44 -2.61 8.42
C ILE A 63 -22.63 -2.33 7.52
N GLU A 64 -22.47 -1.33 6.66
CA GLU A 64 -23.47 -0.96 5.65
C GLU A 64 -22.86 -1.05 4.25
N VAL A 65 -23.59 -1.66 3.33
CA VAL A 65 -23.24 -1.76 1.91
C VAL A 65 -24.15 -0.87 1.11
N TYR A 66 -23.60 0.05 0.35
CA TYR A 66 -24.29 0.89 -0.62
C TYR A 66 -23.86 0.50 -2.03
N ALA A 67 -24.82 0.06 -2.85
CA ALA A 67 -24.53 -0.41 -4.21
C ALA A 67 -25.79 -0.42 -5.10
N PRO A 68 -25.65 -0.55 -6.44
CA PRO A 68 -26.74 -0.94 -7.33
C PRO A 68 -27.40 -2.23 -6.84
N ASP A 69 -28.72 -2.28 -6.86
CA ASP A 69 -29.50 -3.41 -6.32
C ASP A 69 -29.12 -4.76 -6.95
N ASN A 70 -28.85 -4.79 -8.25
CA ASN A 70 -28.43 -5.98 -8.97
C ASN A 70 -26.95 -6.38 -8.76
N LEU A 71 -26.15 -5.58 -8.06
CA LEU A 71 -24.79 -5.94 -7.67
C LEU A 71 -24.73 -6.50 -6.25
N MET A 72 -25.77 -6.27 -5.42
CA MET A 72 -25.79 -6.68 -4.01
C MET A 72 -25.57 -8.19 -3.79
N GLU A 73 -26.03 -9.04 -4.69
CA GLU A 73 -25.88 -10.49 -4.59
C GLU A 73 -24.45 -10.97 -4.83
N TYR A 74 -23.64 -10.14 -5.50
CA TYR A 74 -22.24 -10.43 -5.81
C TYR A 74 -21.27 -9.85 -4.79
N ILE A 75 -21.73 -9.01 -3.88
CA ILE A 75 -20.86 -8.44 -2.83
C ILE A 75 -20.76 -9.46 -1.69
N GLN A 76 -19.54 -9.96 -1.50
CA GLN A 76 -19.22 -10.88 -0.43
C GLN A 76 -18.51 -10.12 0.70
N ILE A 77 -19.04 -10.25 1.91
CA ILE A 77 -18.48 -9.72 3.14
C ILE A 77 -18.43 -10.87 4.13
N GLU A 78 -17.24 -11.28 4.50
CA GLU A 78 -17.01 -12.39 5.43
C GLU A 78 -15.76 -12.13 6.27
N VAL A 79 -15.65 -12.74 7.42
CA VAL A 79 -14.45 -12.69 8.26
C VAL A 79 -13.66 -13.96 8.04
N GLU A 80 -12.42 -13.78 7.58
CA GLU A 80 -11.46 -14.86 7.37
C GLU A 80 -10.13 -14.47 8.03
N ASP A 81 -9.57 -15.34 8.87
CA ASP A 81 -8.34 -15.10 9.62
C ASP A 81 -8.29 -13.75 10.37
N GLY A 82 -9.43 -13.33 10.94
CA GLY A 82 -9.55 -12.06 11.65
C GLY A 82 -9.64 -10.82 10.76
N MET A 83 -9.70 -10.98 9.43
CA MET A 83 -9.85 -9.90 8.47
C MET A 83 -11.26 -9.88 7.89
N LEU A 84 -11.91 -8.72 7.90
CA LEU A 84 -13.14 -8.49 7.15
C LEU A 84 -12.80 -8.40 5.65
N GLN A 85 -13.12 -9.45 4.92
CA GLN A 85 -12.91 -9.51 3.47
C GLN A 85 -14.09 -8.87 2.75
N VAL A 86 -13.80 -7.92 1.86
CA VAL A 86 -14.79 -7.21 1.03
C VAL A 86 -14.41 -7.38 -0.42
N LYS A 87 -15.24 -8.08 -1.19
CA LYS A 87 -14.94 -8.35 -2.60
C LYS A 87 -16.20 -8.61 -3.44
N PHE A 88 -16.11 -8.43 -4.74
CA PHE A 88 -17.07 -9.00 -5.68
C PHE A 88 -16.75 -10.47 -5.96
N GLN A 89 -17.73 -11.32 -5.79
CA GLN A 89 -17.60 -12.75 -6.11
C GLN A 89 -18.96 -13.36 -6.48
N SER A 90 -18.99 -14.18 -7.52
CA SER A 90 -20.18 -14.97 -7.84
C SER A 90 -20.33 -16.12 -6.85
N LYS A 91 -21.52 -16.28 -6.29
CA LYS A 91 -21.82 -17.41 -5.38
C LYS A 91 -21.96 -18.72 -6.15
N GLU A 92 -22.45 -18.67 -7.40
CA GLU A 92 -22.64 -19.85 -8.22
C GLU A 92 -21.31 -20.36 -8.81
N ASN A 93 -20.39 -19.47 -9.07
CA ASN A 93 -19.10 -19.80 -9.68
C ASN A 93 -17.93 -19.01 -9.05
N PRO A 94 -17.47 -19.35 -7.85
CA PRO A 94 -16.43 -18.59 -7.13
C PRO A 94 -15.10 -18.47 -7.87
N PHE A 95 -14.84 -19.36 -8.84
CA PHE A 95 -13.61 -19.36 -9.63
C PHE A 95 -13.72 -18.52 -10.90
N ASN A 96 -14.92 -18.09 -11.27
CA ASN A 96 -15.13 -17.20 -12.42
C ASN A 96 -15.19 -15.75 -11.94
N GLY A 97 -14.33 -14.90 -12.48
CA GLY A 97 -14.37 -13.48 -12.22
C GLY A 97 -15.71 -12.86 -12.68
N ILE A 98 -16.11 -11.78 -12.02
CA ILE A 98 -17.24 -10.94 -12.44
C ILE A 98 -16.68 -9.77 -13.24
N SER A 99 -17.28 -9.45 -14.39
CA SER A 99 -16.95 -8.28 -15.18
C SER A 99 -18.10 -7.28 -15.08
N ILE A 100 -17.89 -6.17 -14.37
CA ILE A 100 -18.88 -5.11 -14.25
C ILE A 100 -18.64 -4.10 -15.35
N ARG A 101 -19.64 -3.87 -16.22
CA ARG A 101 -19.54 -2.95 -17.36
C ARG A 101 -20.33 -1.67 -17.10
N GLY A 102 -19.63 -0.56 -17.00
CA GLY A 102 -20.22 0.75 -16.78
C GLY A 102 -19.81 1.35 -15.46
N LYS A 103 -20.04 2.64 -15.32
CA LYS A 103 -19.75 3.37 -14.08
C LYS A 103 -20.76 2.99 -13.00
N HIS A 104 -20.29 2.67 -11.84
CA HIS A 104 -21.09 2.42 -10.65
C HIS A 104 -20.32 2.91 -9.43
N GLU A 105 -21.03 3.13 -8.37
CA GLU A 105 -20.49 3.42 -7.05
C GLU A 105 -20.83 2.23 -6.16
N THR A 106 -19.84 1.64 -5.49
CA THR A 106 -20.05 0.58 -4.53
C THR A 106 -19.17 0.85 -3.33
N GLU A 107 -19.81 1.13 -2.20
CA GLU A 107 -19.13 1.53 -0.98
C GLU A 107 -19.58 0.64 0.19
N VAL A 108 -18.61 0.17 0.97
CA VAL A 108 -18.86 -0.51 2.24
C VAL A 108 -18.41 0.39 3.39
N ARG A 109 -19.38 0.82 4.20
CA ARG A 109 -19.13 1.62 5.40
C ARG A 109 -18.96 0.70 6.58
N VAL A 110 -17.78 0.76 7.18
CA VAL A 110 -17.41 -0.06 8.34
C VAL A 110 -17.19 0.85 9.54
N SER A 111 -18.11 0.82 10.50
CA SER A 111 -17.91 1.46 11.81
C SER A 111 -17.51 0.38 12.79
N ALA A 112 -16.30 0.45 13.35
CA ALA A 112 -15.76 -0.58 14.25
C ALA A 112 -14.79 0.03 15.28
N PRO A 113 -14.45 -0.68 16.38
CA PRO A 113 -13.34 -0.32 17.24
C PRO A 113 -12.02 -0.19 16.47
N ALA A 114 -10.96 0.22 17.16
CA ALA A 114 -9.65 0.29 16.56
C ALA A 114 -9.26 -1.04 15.91
N LEU A 115 -8.78 -0.96 14.68
CA LEU A 115 -8.30 -2.10 13.89
C LEU A 115 -6.79 -1.99 13.68
N HIS A 116 -6.13 -3.13 13.45
CA HIS A 116 -4.67 -3.20 13.34
C HIS A 116 -4.17 -3.56 11.94
N ALA A 117 -5.05 -3.93 11.01
CA ALA A 117 -4.66 -4.26 9.65
C ALA A 117 -5.62 -3.69 8.61
N PHE A 118 -5.04 -3.06 7.57
CA PHE A 118 -5.77 -2.55 6.41
C PHE A 118 -5.06 -3.01 5.14
N ARG A 119 -5.82 -3.62 4.22
CA ARG A 119 -5.29 -4.09 2.94
C ARG A 119 -6.20 -3.65 1.81
N ALA A 120 -5.67 -2.83 0.92
CA ALA A 120 -6.34 -2.41 -0.31
C ALA A 120 -5.67 -3.07 -1.51
N SER A 121 -6.45 -3.62 -2.42
CA SER A 121 -5.91 -4.28 -3.61
C SER A 121 -6.84 -4.19 -4.81
N SER A 122 -6.29 -4.39 -6.00
CA SER A 122 -6.97 -4.24 -7.28
C SER A 122 -7.36 -2.78 -7.54
N SER A 123 -8.58 -2.35 -7.29
CA SER A 123 -9.02 -0.97 -7.47
C SER A 123 -10.01 -0.54 -6.39
N GLY A 124 -9.97 -1.22 -5.24
CA GLY A 124 -10.80 -0.87 -4.09
C GLY A 124 -9.96 -0.13 -3.07
N ASP A 125 -10.44 1.02 -2.64
CA ASP A 125 -9.73 1.90 -1.72
C ASP A 125 -10.22 1.74 -0.29
N ILE A 126 -9.35 2.09 0.67
CA ILE A 126 -9.71 2.18 2.09
C ILE A 126 -9.49 3.61 2.58
N VAL A 127 -10.56 4.24 3.04
CA VAL A 127 -10.50 5.59 3.63
C VAL A 127 -10.74 5.53 5.13
N LEU A 128 -9.75 5.96 5.93
CA LEU A 128 -9.90 6.12 7.37
C LEU A 128 -10.54 7.49 7.66
N LYS A 129 -11.87 7.55 7.68
CA LYS A 129 -12.68 8.77 7.69
C LYS A 129 -12.38 9.71 8.85
N ASN A 130 -12.24 9.19 10.05
CA ASN A 130 -11.93 9.96 11.26
C ASN A 130 -10.54 9.65 11.84
N GLY A 131 -9.65 9.03 11.03
CA GLY A 131 -8.34 8.59 11.44
C GLY A 131 -8.36 7.27 12.21
N LEU A 132 -7.24 7.00 12.90
CA LEU A 132 -7.06 5.79 13.72
C LEU A 132 -6.26 6.13 14.96
N GLN A 133 -6.75 5.71 16.12
CA GLN A 133 -6.01 5.80 17.37
C GLN A 133 -6.04 4.44 18.08
N THR A 134 -4.88 3.84 18.24
CA THR A 134 -4.73 2.54 18.91
C THR A 134 -3.38 2.45 19.60
N THR A 135 -3.14 1.36 20.30
CA THR A 135 -1.81 0.94 20.79
C THR A 135 -1.34 -0.27 19.97
N GLY A 136 -0.06 -0.58 20.08
CA GLY A 136 0.52 -1.71 19.36
C GLY A 136 0.81 -1.41 17.90
N LYS A 137 0.86 -2.47 17.11
CA LYS A 137 1.28 -2.44 15.71
C LYS A 137 0.09 -2.28 14.77
N VAL A 138 0.21 -1.37 13.82
CA VAL A 138 -0.73 -1.18 12.70
C VAL A 138 -0.03 -1.50 11.39
N SER A 139 -0.70 -2.23 10.52
CA SER A 139 -0.21 -2.57 9.17
C SER A 139 -1.17 -2.04 8.12
N MET A 140 -0.68 -1.20 7.21
CA MET A 140 -1.39 -0.67 6.05
C MET A 140 -0.68 -1.11 4.78
N LYS A 141 -1.36 -1.89 3.93
CA LYS A 141 -0.78 -2.43 2.70
C LYS A 141 -1.67 -2.16 1.51
N SER A 142 -1.14 -1.44 0.54
CA SER A 142 -1.79 -1.19 -0.75
C SER A 142 -1.08 -1.92 -1.88
N SER A 143 -1.84 -2.32 -2.88
CA SER A 143 -1.27 -2.99 -4.04
C SER A 143 -2.18 -2.90 -5.27
N SER A 144 -1.61 -3.10 -6.42
CA SER A 144 -2.27 -3.07 -7.74
C SER A 144 -2.79 -1.68 -8.13
N SER A 145 -3.84 -1.18 -7.62
CA SER A 145 -4.32 0.21 -7.80
C SER A 145 -5.33 0.52 -6.71
N GLY A 146 -5.27 -0.18 -5.59
CA GLY A 146 -6.10 0.11 -4.44
C GLY A 146 -5.31 0.93 -3.45
N ASP A 147 -5.86 2.02 -2.96
CA ASP A 147 -5.20 3.00 -2.12
C ASP A 147 -5.67 2.93 -0.67
N ILE A 148 -4.81 3.39 0.25
CA ILE A 148 -5.18 3.60 1.65
C ILE A 148 -4.96 5.06 2.00
N GLU A 149 -6.04 5.75 2.36
CA GLU A 149 -5.99 7.16 2.74
C GLU A 149 -6.40 7.35 4.20
N GLY A 150 -5.69 8.23 4.91
CA GLY A 150 -6.03 8.56 6.30
C GLY A 150 -5.65 9.97 6.72
N GLY A 151 -6.44 10.51 7.65
CA GLY A 151 -6.15 11.78 8.31
C GLY A 151 -5.04 11.62 9.35
N LYS A 152 -5.43 11.38 10.60
CA LYS A 152 -4.51 11.18 11.73
C LYS A 152 -4.43 9.71 12.12
N VAL A 153 -3.22 9.19 12.26
CA VAL A 153 -2.94 7.83 12.78
C VAL A 153 -2.04 7.94 14.00
N VAL A 154 -2.45 7.33 15.11
CA VAL A 154 -1.68 7.23 16.35
C VAL A 154 -1.57 5.76 16.75
N CYS A 155 -0.35 5.24 16.86
CA CYS A 155 -0.06 3.85 17.25
C CYS A 155 1.36 3.73 17.80
N ASP A 156 1.76 2.54 18.26
CA ASP A 156 3.14 2.33 18.71
C ASP A 156 4.06 2.04 17.51
N GLU A 157 3.65 1.18 16.60
CA GLU A 157 4.39 0.79 15.40
C GLU A 157 3.49 0.88 14.17
N LEU A 158 3.94 1.58 13.12
CA LEU A 158 3.25 1.64 11.83
C LEU A 158 4.10 0.97 10.76
N ILE A 159 3.51 0.00 10.06
CA ILE A 159 4.01 -0.50 8.78
C ILE A 159 3.13 0.04 7.67
N ALA A 160 3.71 0.78 6.73
CA ALA A 160 3.05 1.31 5.55
C ALA A 160 3.74 0.77 4.30
N SER A 161 3.08 -0.08 3.54
CA SER A 161 3.67 -0.70 2.35
C SER A 161 2.80 -0.43 1.12
N ALA A 162 3.42 0.02 0.04
CA ALA A 162 2.78 0.33 -1.23
C ALA A 162 3.46 -0.38 -2.39
N SER A 163 2.69 -0.95 -3.32
CA SER A 163 3.27 -1.65 -4.46
C SER A 163 2.37 -1.64 -5.70
N SER A 164 2.96 -1.77 -6.88
CA SER A 164 2.22 -1.99 -8.14
C SER A 164 1.15 -0.91 -8.42
N SER A 165 1.42 0.34 -8.15
CA SER A 165 0.54 1.50 -8.35
C SER A 165 -0.60 1.66 -7.32
N GLY A 166 -0.52 1.00 -6.17
CA GLY A 166 -1.40 1.29 -5.03
C GLY A 166 -0.63 2.11 -4.01
N ASP A 167 -1.25 3.15 -3.46
CA ASP A 167 -0.60 4.13 -2.60
C ASP A 167 -1.07 4.07 -1.15
N VAL A 168 -0.20 4.50 -0.23
CA VAL A 168 -0.57 4.78 1.17
C VAL A 168 -0.34 6.25 1.46
N VAL A 169 -1.40 7.01 1.72
CA VAL A 169 -1.34 8.45 1.96
C VAL A 169 -1.90 8.80 3.33
N LEU A 170 -1.04 9.26 4.23
CA LEU A 170 -1.41 9.66 5.59
C LEU A 170 -1.03 11.12 5.84
N ASN A 171 -1.99 11.92 6.36
CA ASN A 171 -1.74 13.34 6.60
C ASN A 171 -0.96 13.61 7.89
N GLN A 172 -1.21 12.82 8.94
CA GLN A 172 -0.53 12.95 10.23
C GLN A 172 -0.30 11.59 10.86
N VAL A 173 0.93 11.31 11.30
CA VAL A 173 1.28 10.06 11.98
C VAL A 173 2.06 10.38 13.26
N GLU A 174 1.62 9.80 14.38
CA GLU A 174 2.34 9.82 15.66
C GLU A 174 2.59 8.36 16.08
N CYS A 175 3.86 7.93 16.07
CA CYS A 175 4.24 6.55 16.45
C CYS A 175 5.62 6.51 17.09
N THR A 176 5.97 5.38 17.69
CA THR A 176 7.35 5.11 18.15
C THR A 176 8.23 4.71 16.98
N SER A 177 7.74 3.83 16.11
CA SER A 177 8.46 3.38 14.93
C SER A 177 7.60 3.39 13.67
N LEU A 178 8.19 3.82 12.57
CA LEU A 178 7.65 3.74 11.22
C LEU A 178 8.55 2.84 10.38
N ASP A 179 7.92 1.91 9.65
CA ASP A 179 8.50 1.10 8.58
C ASP A 179 7.69 1.40 7.30
N ALA A 180 8.33 2.03 6.30
CA ALA A 180 7.70 2.52 5.09
C ALA A 180 8.37 1.93 3.85
N ASP A 181 7.66 1.07 3.13
CA ASP A 181 8.13 0.39 1.93
C ASP A 181 7.34 0.81 0.70
N ALA A 182 8.04 1.25 -0.34
CA ALA A 182 7.46 1.57 -1.64
C ALA A 182 8.15 0.82 -2.78
N SER A 183 7.37 0.22 -3.66
CA SER A 183 7.94 -0.53 -4.78
C SER A 183 7.05 -0.56 -6.02
N SER A 184 7.64 -0.77 -7.20
CA SER A 184 6.89 -1.02 -8.44
C SER A 184 5.83 0.04 -8.75
N SER A 185 6.14 1.30 -8.56
CA SER A 185 5.27 2.47 -8.81
C SER A 185 4.12 2.65 -7.81
N GLY A 186 4.19 2.04 -6.63
CA GLY A 186 3.31 2.35 -5.51
C GLY A 186 4.05 3.25 -4.53
N ASP A 187 3.40 4.27 -4.00
CA ASP A 187 4.03 5.31 -3.18
C ASP A 187 3.53 5.32 -1.74
N VAL A 188 4.44 5.64 -0.81
CA VAL A 188 4.08 5.90 0.59
C VAL A 188 4.31 7.39 0.89
N THR A 189 3.25 8.12 1.20
CA THR A 189 3.31 9.54 1.54
C THR A 189 2.81 9.80 2.95
N ILE A 190 3.68 10.36 3.82
CA ILE A 190 3.32 10.81 5.18
C ILE A 190 3.70 12.28 5.35
N LYS A 191 2.68 13.16 5.56
CA LYS A 191 2.85 14.62 5.50
C LYS A 191 3.27 15.28 6.81
N ASP A 192 2.90 14.74 7.98
CA ASP A 192 3.31 15.25 9.30
C ASP A 192 3.60 14.07 10.22
N LEU A 193 4.84 13.61 10.20
CA LEU A 193 5.32 12.48 10.99
C LEU A 193 5.96 12.96 12.30
N LYS A 194 5.60 12.27 13.41
CA LYS A 194 6.34 12.33 14.68
C LYS A 194 6.67 10.90 15.09
N ALA A 195 7.95 10.55 15.02
CA ALA A 195 8.43 9.22 15.38
C ALA A 195 9.76 9.27 16.17
N GLU A 196 10.09 8.19 16.87
CA GLU A 196 11.45 7.99 17.40
C GLU A 196 12.35 7.42 16.30
N THR A 197 11.88 6.39 15.61
CA THR A 197 12.64 5.70 14.56
C THR A 197 11.84 5.61 13.27
N VAL A 198 12.55 5.77 12.16
CA VAL A 198 12.01 5.63 10.80
C VAL A 198 12.93 4.72 10.00
N GLU A 199 12.35 3.71 9.38
CA GLU A 199 12.93 2.93 8.29
C GLU A 199 12.14 3.21 7.03
N ALA A 200 12.80 3.55 5.92
CA ALA A 200 12.15 3.88 4.66
C ALA A 200 12.94 3.31 3.49
N ASP A 201 12.29 2.43 2.74
CA ASP A 201 12.86 1.74 1.60
C ASP A 201 12.04 2.02 0.34
N ALA A 202 12.71 2.52 -0.71
CA ALA A 202 12.11 2.79 -2.00
C ALA A 202 12.82 2.02 -3.12
N SER A 203 12.06 1.37 -3.99
CA SER A 203 12.65 0.58 -5.07
C SER A 203 11.76 0.50 -6.32
N SER A 204 12.37 0.22 -7.47
CA SER A 204 11.63 -0.10 -8.71
C SER A 204 10.57 0.96 -9.09
N SER A 205 10.90 2.24 -8.97
CA SER A 205 10.03 3.39 -9.27
C SER A 205 8.86 3.61 -8.30
N GLY A 206 8.91 3.06 -7.11
CA GLY A 206 8.03 3.44 -6.01
C GLY A 206 8.76 4.43 -5.11
N ASP A 207 8.08 5.44 -4.61
CA ASP A 207 8.66 6.53 -3.84
C ASP A 207 8.14 6.57 -2.40
N VAL A 208 9.05 6.91 -1.46
CA VAL A 208 8.68 7.19 -0.06
C VAL A 208 8.86 8.67 0.22
N ILE A 209 7.76 9.36 0.51
CA ILE A 209 7.74 10.82 0.74
C ILE A 209 7.39 11.10 2.19
N LEU A 210 8.35 11.63 2.95
CA LEU A 210 8.20 11.88 4.37
C LEU A 210 8.44 13.34 4.73
N SER A 211 7.58 13.88 5.60
CA SER A 211 7.82 15.18 6.24
C SER A 211 7.45 15.13 7.73
N GLY A 212 8.06 16.00 8.53
CA GLY A 212 7.86 16.06 9.97
C GLY A 212 9.16 15.99 10.77
N LYS A 213 9.22 15.12 11.78
CA LYS A 213 10.41 14.94 12.63
C LYS A 213 10.54 13.54 13.20
N CYS A 214 11.79 13.09 13.38
CA CYS A 214 12.12 11.88 14.12
C CYS A 214 13.48 12.02 14.81
N ARG A 215 13.81 11.06 15.66
CA ARG A 215 15.15 10.99 16.26
C ARG A 215 16.17 10.35 15.32
N SER A 216 15.81 9.22 14.72
CA SER A 216 16.70 8.52 13.78
C SER A 216 15.95 8.05 12.55
N ALA A 217 16.58 8.17 11.39
CA ALA A 217 16.08 7.69 10.12
C ALA A 217 17.12 6.83 9.42
N ASN A 218 16.70 5.65 8.94
CA ASN A 218 17.41 4.79 8.01
C ASN A 218 16.67 4.85 6.68
N LEU A 219 17.30 5.41 5.64
CA LEU A 219 16.68 5.71 4.36
C LEU A 219 17.43 5.00 3.24
N SER A 220 16.74 4.22 2.43
CA SER A 220 17.32 3.40 1.38
C SER A 220 16.57 3.58 0.07
N ALA A 221 17.27 3.85 -1.01
CA ALA A 221 16.71 4.01 -2.34
C ALA A 221 17.49 3.20 -3.38
N SER A 222 16.78 2.51 -4.26
CA SER A 222 17.38 1.69 -5.29
C SER A 222 16.53 1.57 -6.56
N SER A 223 17.15 1.21 -7.68
CA SER A 223 16.44 0.83 -8.91
C SER A 223 15.40 1.86 -9.39
N SER A 224 15.72 3.14 -9.31
CA SER A 224 14.87 4.28 -9.70
C SER A 224 13.67 4.55 -8.78
N GLY A 225 13.65 4.01 -7.58
CA GLY A 225 12.75 4.46 -6.52
C GLY A 225 13.47 5.47 -5.65
N ASP A 226 12.78 6.51 -5.17
CA ASP A 226 13.36 7.62 -4.43
C ASP A 226 12.81 7.74 -3.01
N VAL A 227 13.67 8.14 -2.07
CA VAL A 227 13.23 8.54 -0.72
C VAL A 227 13.33 10.05 -0.59
N GLU A 228 12.17 10.72 -0.57
CA GLU A 228 12.06 12.16 -0.42
C GLU A 228 11.78 12.55 1.05
N ALA A 229 12.82 12.72 1.84
CA ALA A 229 12.74 13.12 3.24
C ALA A 229 13.37 14.51 3.54
N LYS A 230 13.45 15.40 2.53
CA LYS A 230 13.99 16.77 2.69
C LYS A 230 13.20 17.65 3.68
N HIS A 231 12.00 17.23 4.06
CA HIS A 231 11.15 17.90 5.03
C HIS A 231 10.98 17.10 6.34
N LEU A 232 11.67 15.96 6.47
CA LEU A 232 11.75 15.17 7.69
C LEU A 232 13.02 15.55 8.47
N LYS A 233 12.90 16.33 9.51
CA LYS A 233 14.03 16.66 10.39
C LYS A 233 14.35 15.45 11.27
N ALA A 234 15.53 14.85 11.08
CA ALA A 234 16.01 13.72 11.86
C ALA A 234 17.32 14.09 12.57
N ASP A 235 17.45 13.76 13.87
CA ASP A 235 18.71 14.03 14.56
C ASP A 235 19.85 13.24 13.94
N LYS A 236 19.60 11.97 13.62
CA LYS A 236 20.58 11.07 13.00
C LYS A 236 19.98 10.45 11.73
N VAL A 237 20.75 10.47 10.65
CA VAL A 237 20.36 9.85 9.39
C VAL A 237 21.44 8.86 8.93
N ILE A 238 21.00 7.67 8.53
CA ILE A 238 21.76 6.73 7.72
C ILE A 238 21.05 6.70 6.36
N ALA A 239 21.77 7.02 5.28
CA ALA A 239 21.21 7.10 3.94
C ALA A 239 22.01 6.23 2.96
N GLY A 240 21.31 5.38 2.21
CA GLY A 240 21.88 4.54 1.17
C GLY A 240 21.18 4.77 -0.17
N ALA A 241 21.95 5.06 -1.24
CA ALA A 241 21.42 5.25 -2.57
C ALA A 241 22.16 4.39 -3.59
N SER A 242 21.44 3.70 -4.47
CA SER A 242 22.07 2.83 -5.47
C SER A 242 21.24 2.70 -6.76
N SER A 243 21.88 2.30 -7.86
CA SER A 243 21.20 1.91 -9.10
C SER A 243 20.18 2.94 -9.63
N ALA A 244 20.53 4.23 -9.60
CA ALA A 244 19.70 5.37 -9.99
C ALA A 244 18.53 5.72 -9.05
N GLY A 245 18.45 5.14 -7.87
CA GLY A 245 17.58 5.63 -6.80
C GLY A 245 18.28 6.71 -5.99
N ASP A 246 17.58 7.77 -5.62
CA ASP A 246 18.10 8.91 -4.88
C ASP A 246 17.47 9.01 -3.47
N VAL A 247 18.27 9.40 -2.49
CA VAL A 247 17.79 9.74 -1.14
C VAL A 247 17.97 11.23 -0.92
N THR A 248 16.87 11.92 -0.57
CA THR A 248 16.94 13.31 -0.12
C THR A 248 16.56 13.39 1.36
N CYS A 249 17.42 13.93 2.23
CA CYS A 249 17.24 13.90 3.68
C CYS A 249 17.57 15.22 4.38
N TYR A 250 17.14 15.36 5.67
CA TYR A 250 17.43 16.51 6.50
C TYR A 250 18.02 16.09 7.86
N PRO A 251 19.32 15.72 7.90
CA PRO A 251 20.02 15.43 9.15
C PRO A 251 20.28 16.71 9.95
N VAL A 252 20.08 16.65 11.28
CA VAL A 252 20.36 17.77 12.20
C VAL A 252 21.70 17.62 12.90
N GLU A 253 21.99 16.41 13.42
CA GLU A 253 23.24 16.15 14.15
C GLU A 253 24.26 15.36 13.34
N SER A 254 23.83 14.26 12.70
CA SER A 254 24.75 13.39 11.96
C SER A 254 24.13 12.77 10.73
N LEU A 255 24.95 12.63 9.69
CA LEU A 255 24.66 11.91 8.46
C LEU A 255 25.75 10.85 8.24
N LYS A 256 25.33 9.58 8.12
CA LYS A 256 26.14 8.53 7.53
C LYS A 256 25.53 8.19 6.17
N ALA A 257 26.30 8.34 5.09
CA ALA A 257 25.75 8.15 3.76
C ALA A 257 26.61 7.20 2.93
N THR A 258 25.95 6.46 2.05
CA THR A 258 26.57 5.64 1.01
C THR A 258 25.86 5.86 -0.30
N ALA A 259 26.62 6.02 -1.38
CA ALA A 259 26.07 6.12 -2.73
C ALA A 259 26.87 5.23 -3.67
N SER A 260 26.21 4.52 -4.56
CA SER A 260 26.83 3.64 -5.54
C SER A 260 26.10 3.64 -6.88
N SER A 261 26.75 3.17 -7.91
CA SER A 261 26.22 3.18 -9.28
C SER A 261 25.82 4.60 -9.68
N SER A 262 24.57 4.90 -9.96
CA SER A 262 24.11 6.26 -10.31
C SER A 262 23.24 6.90 -9.25
N GLY A 263 23.13 6.27 -8.07
CA GLY A 263 22.34 6.80 -6.97
C GLY A 263 23.06 7.96 -6.25
N ASN A 264 22.30 8.91 -5.71
CA ASN A 264 22.81 10.07 -4.98
C ASN A 264 22.15 10.20 -3.61
N VAL A 265 22.89 10.72 -2.64
CA VAL A 265 22.34 11.18 -1.38
C VAL A 265 22.41 12.71 -1.37
N ASN A 266 21.24 13.34 -1.32
CA ASN A 266 21.09 14.78 -1.25
C ASN A 266 20.68 15.16 0.17
N TYR A 267 21.39 16.08 0.82
CA TYR A 267 21.04 16.47 2.17
C TYR A 267 20.87 17.98 2.34
N LYS A 268 19.89 18.33 3.17
CA LYS A 268 19.60 19.71 3.58
C LYS A 268 20.12 19.93 4.99
N GLY A 269 20.48 21.20 5.30
CA GLY A 269 20.91 21.60 6.65
C GLY A 269 22.41 21.47 6.87
N ASP A 270 22.82 21.62 8.14
CA ASP A 270 24.21 21.67 8.56
C ASP A 270 24.48 20.67 9.70
N PRO A 271 24.51 19.34 9.43
CA PRO A 271 24.80 18.35 10.43
C PRO A 271 26.24 18.51 10.97
N LYS A 272 26.43 18.27 12.26
CA LYS A 272 27.75 18.39 12.93
C LYS A 272 28.76 17.36 12.45
N TYR A 273 28.26 16.19 12.05
CA TYR A 273 29.09 15.06 11.64
C TYR A 273 28.58 14.48 10.33
N ILE A 274 29.48 14.32 9.35
CA ILE A 274 29.19 13.64 8.08
C ILE A 274 30.21 12.53 7.87
N ASP A 275 29.75 11.30 7.76
CA ASP A 275 30.52 10.13 7.36
C ASP A 275 30.03 9.67 6.00
N PHE A 276 30.85 9.83 4.97
CA PHE A 276 30.52 9.49 3.61
C PHE A 276 31.67 8.79 2.87
N ASN A 277 31.38 7.63 2.35
CA ASN A 277 32.28 6.88 1.50
C ASN A 277 31.48 6.18 0.39
N PRO A 278 31.73 6.40 -0.90
CA PRO A 278 32.84 7.10 -1.55
C PRO A 278 32.56 8.62 -1.78
N LYS A 279 33.55 9.35 -2.30
CA LYS A 279 33.51 10.83 -2.48
C LYS A 279 32.59 11.37 -3.59
N LYS A 280 31.78 10.52 -4.27
CA LYS A 280 30.86 10.94 -5.34
C LYS A 280 29.44 10.49 -4.96
N GLY A 281 28.44 11.33 -5.27
CA GLY A 281 27.03 11.03 -5.01
C GLY A 281 26.50 11.58 -3.69
N LEU A 282 27.26 12.48 -3.00
CA LEU A 282 26.74 13.25 -1.88
C LEU A 282 26.66 14.73 -2.27
N ASN A 283 25.49 15.32 -2.17
CA ASN A 283 25.23 16.70 -2.54
C ASN A 283 24.53 17.43 -1.40
N LYS A 284 24.99 18.64 -1.08
CA LYS A 284 24.24 19.54 -0.20
C LYS A 284 23.26 20.34 -1.05
N ILE A 285 22.01 20.43 -0.58
CA ILE A 285 20.93 21.17 -1.21
C ILE A 285 20.44 22.29 -0.27
N ASP A 286 19.74 23.26 -0.82
CA ASP A 286 19.20 24.43 -0.07
C ASP A 286 17.86 24.12 0.65
#